data_3def90daab5009f0e2c24eb27c4cb745
#
_entry.id   3def90daab5009f0e2c24eb27c4cb745
#
_cell.length_a   1.000
_cell.length_b   1.000
_cell.length_c   1.000
_cell.angle_alpha   90.00
_cell.angle_beta   90.00
_cell.angle_gamma   90.00
#
_symmetry.space_group_name_H-M   'P 1'
#
loop_
_entity.id
_entity.type
_entity.pdbx_description
1 polymer ?
#
loop_
_entity_poly.entity_id
_entity_poly.type
_entity_poly.pdbx_seq_one_letter_code
_entity_poly.pdbx_strand_id
1 'polypeptide(L)'
;EVQLSHEGVLNRNDFVTFNHRHLPLWITASCDIAPFDGLAPTLGETAVRNAHGGAVAFFGTTRTVYARYNKMLNMAYLKHVLSTTNGRLNTLGEAHQLALAEMITTGKDRTTNKLQYALLGDPALRLNLPRQQMVVDSIAGIATHSGTMPTLKAGSVVRIVGHIDGQ
;
A
#
# COMPACT_ATOMS: atom_id res chain seq x y z
N GLU A 1 11.35 -3.09 16.14
CA GLU A 1 12.34 -3.40 15.09
C GLU A 1 12.83 -2.13 14.41
N VAL A 2 14.08 -2.08 14.00
CA VAL A 2 14.71 -0.88 13.47
C VAL A 2 14.97 -0.95 11.96
N GLN A 3 14.62 -2.06 11.32
CA GLN A 3 14.86 -2.28 9.89
C GLN A 3 13.72 -3.05 9.22
N LEU A 4 13.50 -2.79 7.94
CA LEU A 4 12.63 -3.56 7.06
C LEU A 4 13.46 -4.64 6.37
N SER A 5 12.97 -5.87 6.41
CA SER A 5 13.60 -7.09 5.93
C SER A 5 14.83 -7.53 6.75
N HIS A 6 15.14 -8.82 6.62
CA HIS A 6 16.30 -9.42 7.28
C HIS A 6 17.64 -8.91 6.69
N GLU A 7 17.63 -8.54 5.41
CA GLU A 7 18.77 -7.99 4.67
C GLU A 7 19.03 -6.52 5.00
N GLY A 8 18.20 -5.87 5.83
CA GLY A 8 18.39 -4.47 6.19
C GLY A 8 18.26 -3.48 5.03
N VAL A 9 17.36 -3.77 4.07
CA VAL A 9 17.14 -2.94 2.87
C VAL A 9 16.78 -1.50 3.23
N LEU A 10 16.00 -1.32 4.28
CA LEU A 10 15.67 -0.02 4.86
C LEU A 10 15.72 -0.11 6.37
N ASN A 11 16.26 0.90 7.01
CA ASN A 11 16.33 1.01 8.45
C ASN A 11 15.79 2.38 8.91
N ARG A 12 15.66 2.58 10.22
CA ARG A 12 15.12 3.82 10.79
C ARG A 12 15.92 5.07 10.36
N ASN A 13 17.24 4.98 10.22
CA ASN A 13 18.07 6.13 9.83
C ASN A 13 17.80 6.56 8.40
N ASP A 14 17.46 5.63 7.49
CA ASP A 14 17.10 5.98 6.13
C ASP A 14 15.83 6.86 6.12
N PHE A 15 14.84 6.55 6.97
CA PHE A 15 13.64 7.38 7.11
C PHE A 15 13.90 8.77 7.68
N VAL A 16 14.96 8.96 8.47
CA VAL A 16 15.39 10.29 8.92
C VAL A 16 15.94 11.12 7.76
N THR A 17 16.63 10.47 6.82
CA THR A 17 17.35 11.14 5.72
C THR A 17 16.48 11.36 4.49
N PHE A 18 15.29 10.74 4.40
CA PHE A 18 14.39 10.94 3.27
C PHE A 18 14.02 12.42 3.10
N ASN A 19 14.21 12.91 1.88
CA ASN A 19 13.88 14.27 1.48
C ASN A 19 13.13 14.24 0.14
N HIS A 20 11.80 14.20 0.19
CA HIS A 20 10.96 14.18 -1.00
C HIS A 20 9.63 14.90 -0.74
N ARG A 21 9.09 15.54 -1.79
CA ARG A 21 7.89 16.36 -1.71
C ARG A 21 6.59 15.56 -1.69
N HIS A 22 6.59 14.40 -2.32
CA HIS A 22 5.41 13.54 -2.41
C HIS A 22 5.54 12.45 -1.36
N LEU A 23 4.76 12.58 -0.30
CA LEU A 23 4.82 11.64 0.83
C LEU A 23 3.98 10.40 0.52
N PRO A 24 4.57 9.21 0.53
CA PRO A 24 3.84 7.96 0.30
C PRO A 24 3.05 7.51 1.53
N LEU A 25 2.02 6.71 1.31
CA LEU A 25 1.51 5.79 2.32
C LEU A 25 2.42 4.56 2.35
N TRP A 26 3.02 4.28 3.50
CA TRP A 26 3.75 3.04 3.73
C TRP A 26 2.83 1.96 4.29
N ILE A 27 2.84 0.79 3.65
CA ILE A 27 2.12 -0.41 4.11
C ILE A 27 3.18 -1.49 4.30
N THR A 28 3.28 -2.03 5.52
CA THR A 28 4.34 -2.97 5.87
C THR A 28 3.78 -4.28 6.42
N ALA A 29 4.53 -5.35 6.22
CA ALA A 29 4.21 -6.70 6.70
C ALA A 29 5.26 -7.25 7.68
N SER A 30 6.07 -6.38 8.27
CA SER A 30 7.07 -6.73 9.30
C SER A 30 6.45 -6.75 10.68
N CYS A 31 6.99 -7.59 11.58
CA CYS A 31 6.61 -7.59 13.00
C CYS A 31 7.20 -6.37 13.72
N ASP A 32 6.52 -5.87 14.74
CA ASP A 32 7.03 -4.84 15.67
C ASP A 32 7.69 -3.63 14.98
N ILE A 33 7.14 -3.21 13.84
CA ILE A 33 7.72 -2.14 13.03
C ILE A 33 7.23 -0.74 13.46
N ALA A 34 6.07 -0.67 14.07
CA ALA A 34 5.41 0.57 14.47
C ALA A 34 4.75 0.49 15.86
N PRO A 35 5.33 -0.17 16.89
CA PRO A 35 4.88 0.03 18.26
C PRO A 35 5.13 1.49 18.66
N PHE A 36 4.18 2.10 19.37
CA PHE A 36 4.23 3.52 19.78
C PHE A 36 4.16 3.70 21.30
N ASP A 37 4.39 2.62 22.04
CA ASP A 37 4.41 2.56 23.51
C ASP A 37 5.82 2.34 24.08
N GLY A 38 6.86 2.47 23.25
CA GLY A 38 8.25 2.37 23.64
C GLY A 38 8.89 3.71 24.00
N LEU A 39 10.11 3.65 24.57
CA LEU A 39 10.87 4.84 24.94
C LEU A 39 11.60 5.49 23.74
N ALA A 40 11.92 4.72 22.73
CA ALA A 40 12.61 5.18 21.53
C ALA A 40 11.65 5.17 20.31
N PRO A 41 11.73 6.16 19.41
CA PRO A 41 10.93 6.18 18.22
C PRO A 41 11.17 4.93 17.36
N THR A 42 10.09 4.34 16.88
CA THR A 42 10.12 3.22 15.94
C THR A 42 10.33 3.70 14.50
N LEU A 43 10.44 2.76 13.56
CA LEU A 43 10.55 3.08 12.16
C LEU A 43 9.28 3.78 11.66
N GLY A 44 8.09 3.27 12.02
CA GLY A 44 6.81 3.88 11.64
C GLY A 44 6.65 5.31 12.19
N GLU A 45 6.98 5.55 13.46
CA GLU A 45 6.96 6.89 14.05
C GLU A 45 7.97 7.82 13.38
N THR A 46 9.18 7.34 13.10
CA THR A 46 10.22 8.12 12.40
C THR A 46 9.75 8.52 11.01
N ALA A 47 9.11 7.60 10.27
CA ALA A 47 8.59 7.86 8.94
C ALA A 47 7.56 9.00 8.94
N VAL A 48 6.59 9.01 9.85
CA VAL A 48 5.53 10.04 9.88
C VAL A 48 5.98 11.35 10.53
N ARG A 49 7.05 11.33 11.32
CA ARG A 49 7.58 12.54 12.00
C ARG A 49 8.63 13.29 11.19
N ASN A 50 9.13 12.73 10.10
CA ASN A 50 10.10 13.42 9.25
C ASN A 50 9.43 14.58 8.49
N ALA A 51 9.79 15.82 8.85
CA ALA A 51 9.23 17.03 8.26
C ALA A 51 9.64 17.28 6.79
N HIS A 52 10.66 16.59 6.30
CA HIS A 52 11.24 16.80 4.96
C HIS A 52 10.96 15.66 3.97
N GLY A 53 10.38 14.57 4.46
CA GLY A 53 10.13 13.39 3.65
C GLY A 53 9.39 12.33 4.45
N GLY A 54 9.74 11.04 4.28
CA GLY A 54 9.17 9.95 5.07
C GLY A 54 7.82 9.46 4.58
N ALA A 55 6.76 9.69 5.33
CA ALA A 55 5.43 9.16 5.02
C ALA A 55 4.31 10.17 5.35
N VAL A 56 3.26 10.20 4.53
CA VAL A 56 2.00 10.87 4.90
C VAL A 56 1.23 10.05 5.93
N ALA A 57 1.38 8.73 5.87
CA ALA A 57 0.87 7.79 6.86
C ALA A 57 1.66 6.47 6.78
N PHE A 58 1.64 5.72 7.87
CA PHE A 58 2.32 4.44 7.98
C PHE A 58 1.35 3.41 8.55
N PHE A 59 1.06 2.36 7.77
CA PHE A 59 0.24 1.23 8.20
C PHE A 59 1.17 0.05 8.49
N GLY A 60 1.27 -0.32 9.76
CA GLY A 60 2.22 -1.33 10.21
C GLY A 60 1.83 -2.00 11.52
N THR A 61 2.61 -3.00 11.90
CA THR A 61 2.34 -3.81 13.07
C THR A 61 2.92 -3.20 14.35
N THR A 62 2.19 -3.32 15.43
CA THR A 62 2.58 -2.86 16.76
C THR A 62 3.15 -4.00 17.62
N ARG A 63 3.01 -5.24 17.16
CA ARG A 63 3.44 -6.46 17.87
C ARG A 63 3.88 -7.53 16.89
N THR A 64 4.39 -8.62 17.42
CA THR A 64 4.70 -9.83 16.64
C THR A 64 3.43 -10.42 16.01
N VAL A 65 3.50 -10.73 14.75
CA VAL A 65 2.38 -11.15 13.91
C VAL A 65 2.76 -12.33 13.00
N TYR A 66 1.74 -13.02 12.48
CA TYR A 66 1.94 -14.16 11.58
C TYR A 66 1.91 -13.72 10.12
N ALA A 67 2.93 -14.08 9.35
CA ALA A 67 3.11 -13.69 7.95
C ALA A 67 1.87 -13.94 7.06
N ARG A 68 1.19 -15.08 7.25
CA ARG A 68 -0.04 -15.41 6.50
C ARG A 68 -1.14 -14.37 6.71
N TYR A 69 -1.40 -13.98 7.96
CA TYR A 69 -2.46 -13.03 8.29
C TYR A 69 -2.06 -11.60 7.92
N ASN A 70 -0.77 -11.26 8.03
CA ASN A 70 -0.24 -9.99 7.55
C ASN A 70 -0.54 -9.79 6.06
N LYS A 71 -0.23 -10.80 5.23
CA LYS A 71 -0.53 -10.76 3.80
C LYS A 71 -2.02 -10.49 3.55
N MET A 72 -2.89 -11.21 4.24
CA MET A 72 -4.34 -11.08 4.06
C MET A 72 -4.83 -9.68 4.43
N LEU A 73 -4.42 -9.16 5.59
CA LEU A 73 -4.84 -7.83 6.05
C LEU A 73 -4.27 -6.72 5.17
N ASN A 74 -2.99 -6.79 4.79
CA ASN A 74 -2.37 -5.80 3.92
C ASN A 74 -3.03 -5.76 2.53
N MET A 75 -3.37 -6.92 1.97
CA MET A 75 -4.09 -6.99 0.70
C MET A 75 -5.51 -6.40 0.82
N ALA A 76 -6.21 -6.67 1.91
CA ALA A 76 -7.52 -6.08 2.17
C ALA A 76 -7.41 -4.56 2.35
N TYR A 77 -6.44 -4.09 3.13
CA TYR A 77 -6.21 -2.66 3.32
C TYR A 77 -5.89 -1.95 2.00
N LEU A 78 -4.95 -2.48 1.21
CA LEU A 78 -4.61 -1.93 -0.10
C LEU A 78 -5.82 -1.87 -1.04
N LYS A 79 -6.62 -2.94 -1.08
CA LYS A 79 -7.88 -2.97 -1.85
C LYS A 79 -8.82 -1.84 -1.42
N HIS A 80 -9.04 -1.68 -0.12
CA HIS A 80 -10.01 -0.71 0.38
C HIS A 80 -9.50 0.74 0.28
N VAL A 81 -8.22 1.01 0.47
CA VAL A 81 -7.65 2.36 0.33
C VAL A 81 -7.68 2.87 -1.11
N LEU A 82 -7.69 1.96 -2.09
CA LEU A 82 -7.81 2.28 -3.52
C LEU A 82 -9.25 2.17 -4.05
N SER A 83 -10.23 1.88 -3.17
CA SER A 83 -11.63 1.72 -3.55
C SER A 83 -12.46 2.94 -3.16
N THR A 84 -13.59 3.08 -3.84
CA THR A 84 -14.60 4.11 -3.52
C THR A 84 -15.79 3.53 -2.78
N THR A 85 -16.34 4.31 -1.85
CA THR A 85 -17.62 4.05 -1.22
C THR A 85 -18.53 5.25 -1.50
N ASN A 86 -19.73 5.01 -2.04
CA ASN A 86 -20.67 6.07 -2.46
C ASN A 86 -20.03 7.10 -3.40
N GLY A 87 -19.23 6.66 -4.39
CA GLY A 87 -18.57 7.50 -5.38
C GLY A 87 -17.39 8.32 -4.84
N ARG A 88 -16.98 8.12 -3.61
CA ARG A 88 -15.89 8.84 -2.95
C ARG A 88 -14.80 7.85 -2.53
N LEU A 89 -13.54 8.16 -2.81
CA LEU A 89 -12.42 7.37 -2.35
C LEU A 89 -12.45 7.25 -0.82
N ASN A 90 -12.20 6.06 -0.30
CA ASN A 90 -12.14 5.83 1.14
C ASN A 90 -11.01 6.62 1.78
N THR A 91 -11.22 7.08 3.01
CA THR A 91 -10.12 7.60 3.83
C THR A 91 -9.23 6.46 4.31
N LEU A 92 -8.03 6.78 4.79
CA LEU A 92 -7.10 5.78 5.33
C LEU A 92 -7.73 5.02 6.51
N GLY A 93 -8.49 5.72 7.36
CA GLY A 93 -9.21 5.12 8.49
C GLY A 93 -10.40 4.27 8.05
N GLU A 94 -11.21 4.75 7.09
CA GLU A 94 -12.31 3.96 6.51
C GLU A 94 -11.78 2.66 5.89
N ALA A 95 -10.68 2.75 5.13
CA ALA A 95 -10.03 1.58 4.54
C ALA A 95 -9.54 0.58 5.59
N HIS A 96 -8.99 1.06 6.71
CA HIS A 96 -8.57 0.20 7.82
C HIS A 96 -9.77 -0.51 8.46
N GLN A 97 -10.85 0.20 8.75
CA GLN A 97 -12.07 -0.39 9.31
C GLN A 97 -12.67 -1.44 8.37
N LEU A 98 -12.73 -1.16 7.06
CA LEU A 98 -13.23 -2.09 6.05
C LEU A 98 -12.35 -3.34 5.93
N ALA A 99 -11.04 -3.19 6.00
CA ALA A 99 -10.11 -4.32 6.00
C ALA A 99 -10.29 -5.21 7.23
N LEU A 100 -10.43 -4.62 8.42
CA LEU A 100 -10.72 -5.38 9.65
C LEU A 100 -12.08 -6.10 9.55
N ALA A 101 -13.11 -5.40 9.08
CA ALA A 101 -14.43 -5.99 8.88
C ALA A 101 -14.38 -7.17 7.89
N GLU A 102 -13.63 -7.05 6.80
CA GLU A 102 -13.43 -8.14 5.84
C GLU A 102 -12.77 -9.37 6.50
N MET A 103 -11.73 -9.16 7.32
CA MET A 103 -11.07 -10.28 8.03
C MET A 103 -12.02 -11.00 8.98
N ILE A 104 -12.89 -10.26 9.66
CA ILE A 104 -13.86 -10.80 10.63
C ILE A 104 -15.00 -11.52 9.90
N THR A 105 -15.66 -10.85 8.97
CA THR A 105 -16.87 -11.36 8.31
C THR A 105 -16.61 -12.57 7.43
N THR A 106 -15.43 -12.60 6.79
CA THR A 106 -15.04 -13.74 5.95
C THR A 106 -14.37 -14.87 6.72
N GLY A 107 -14.09 -14.68 8.03
CA GLY A 107 -13.38 -15.65 8.85
C GLY A 107 -11.94 -15.92 8.43
N LYS A 108 -11.35 -15.05 7.61
CA LYS A 108 -9.97 -15.18 7.11
C LYS A 108 -8.93 -15.09 8.22
N ASP A 109 -9.19 -14.27 9.23
CA ASP A 109 -8.38 -14.19 10.45
C ASP A 109 -9.27 -14.24 11.69
N ARG A 110 -9.26 -15.38 12.37
CA ARG A 110 -10.00 -15.60 13.64
C ARG A 110 -9.15 -15.28 14.87
N THR A 111 -7.89 -14.87 14.66
CA THR A 111 -6.94 -14.55 15.74
C THR A 111 -6.97 -13.05 16.07
N THR A 112 -6.18 -12.66 17.06
CA THR A 112 -5.93 -11.25 17.39
C THR A 112 -4.96 -10.56 16.43
N ASN A 113 -4.36 -11.28 15.48
CA ASN A 113 -3.33 -10.75 14.57
C ASN A 113 -3.76 -9.47 13.85
N LYS A 114 -5.00 -9.43 13.35
CA LYS A 114 -5.57 -8.24 12.69
C LYS A 114 -5.65 -7.00 13.58
N LEU A 115 -5.69 -7.17 14.91
CA LEU A 115 -5.75 -6.09 15.89
C LEU A 115 -4.35 -5.56 16.27
N GLN A 116 -3.30 -6.21 15.76
CA GLN A 116 -1.91 -5.80 15.99
C GLN A 116 -1.41 -4.79 14.95
N TYR A 117 -2.29 -4.25 14.12
CA TYR A 117 -1.97 -3.21 13.16
C TYR A 117 -2.43 -1.84 13.64
N ALA A 118 -1.62 -0.82 13.37
CA ALA A 118 -1.96 0.57 13.59
C ALA A 118 -1.74 1.39 12.32
N LEU A 119 -2.55 2.44 12.19
CA LEU A 119 -2.37 3.50 11.22
C LEU A 119 -1.78 4.70 11.96
N LEU A 120 -0.53 5.03 11.69
CA LEU A 120 0.10 6.26 12.13
C LEU A 120 -0.08 7.33 11.05
N GLY A 121 -0.66 8.47 11.39
CA GLY A 121 -1.02 9.55 10.48
C GLY A 121 -2.47 9.98 10.65
N ASP A 122 -2.96 10.81 9.74
CA ASP A 122 -4.34 11.30 9.78
C ASP A 122 -5.31 10.28 9.15
N PRO A 123 -6.22 9.65 9.92
CA PRO A 123 -7.17 8.68 9.40
C PRO A 123 -8.24 9.30 8.46
N ALA A 124 -8.42 10.62 8.48
CA ALA A 124 -9.36 11.32 7.60
C ALA A 124 -8.78 11.60 6.20
N LEU A 125 -7.46 11.40 6.04
CA LEU A 125 -6.79 11.63 4.76
C LEU A 125 -7.28 10.66 3.68
N ARG A 126 -7.37 11.14 2.44
CA ARG A 126 -7.55 10.34 1.22
C ARG A 126 -6.33 10.43 0.34
N LEU A 127 -5.96 9.32 -0.29
CA LEU A 127 -4.88 9.33 -1.26
C LEU A 127 -5.29 10.16 -2.49
N ASN A 128 -4.35 10.93 -3.03
CA ASN A 128 -4.55 11.60 -4.31
C ASN A 128 -4.17 10.63 -5.43
N LEU A 129 -5.15 9.86 -5.91
CA LEU A 129 -4.93 8.92 -7.01
C LEU A 129 -4.84 9.67 -8.35
N PRO A 130 -4.10 9.11 -9.32
CA PRO A 130 -4.10 9.65 -10.67
C PRO A 130 -5.52 9.73 -11.24
N ARG A 131 -5.88 10.87 -11.82
CA ARG A 131 -7.17 11.08 -12.48
C ARG A 131 -7.18 10.59 -13.92
N GLN A 132 -6.02 10.23 -14.44
CA GLN A 132 -5.83 9.77 -15.81
C GLN A 132 -5.62 8.26 -15.80
N GLN A 133 -6.29 7.59 -16.73
CA GLN A 133 -6.14 6.16 -16.95
C GLN A 133 -5.42 5.92 -18.27
N MET A 134 -4.37 5.11 -18.26
CA MET A 134 -3.73 4.66 -19.48
C MET A 134 -4.52 3.47 -20.03
N VAL A 135 -5.00 3.62 -21.27
CA VAL A 135 -5.71 2.57 -22.02
C VAL A 135 -4.78 2.06 -23.11
N VAL A 136 -4.60 0.75 -23.19
CA VAL A 136 -3.86 0.11 -24.29
C VAL A 136 -4.86 -0.28 -25.38
N ASP A 137 -4.76 0.32 -26.56
CA ASP A 137 -5.66 0.09 -27.68
C ASP A 137 -5.25 -1.12 -28.50
N SER A 138 -3.94 -1.26 -28.77
CA SER A 138 -3.42 -2.40 -29.54
C SER A 138 -2.00 -2.79 -29.15
N ILE A 139 -1.70 -4.06 -29.33
CA ILE A 139 -0.37 -4.65 -29.17
C ILE A 139 -0.03 -5.37 -30.46
N ALA A 140 1.12 -5.06 -31.08
CA ALA A 140 1.56 -5.63 -32.37
C ALA A 140 0.50 -5.49 -33.48
N GLY A 141 -0.27 -4.40 -33.48
CA GLY A 141 -1.33 -4.15 -34.46
C GLY A 141 -2.66 -4.88 -34.20
N ILE A 142 -2.75 -5.71 -33.12
CA ILE A 142 -3.98 -6.39 -32.74
C ILE A 142 -4.66 -5.60 -31.63
N ALA A 143 -5.93 -5.22 -31.83
CA ALA A 143 -6.71 -4.49 -30.86
C ALA A 143 -6.95 -5.34 -29.59
N THR A 144 -6.77 -4.73 -28.41
CA THR A 144 -6.92 -5.42 -27.10
C THR A 144 -8.33 -5.95 -26.87
N HIS A 145 -9.35 -5.33 -27.49
CA HIS A 145 -10.75 -5.73 -27.37
C HIS A 145 -11.22 -6.72 -28.46
N SER A 146 -10.31 -7.19 -29.33
CA SER A 146 -10.66 -8.11 -30.42
C SER A 146 -10.90 -9.55 -29.97
N GLY A 147 -10.61 -9.88 -28.71
CA GLY A 147 -10.61 -11.24 -28.20
C GLY A 147 -9.44 -12.11 -28.69
N THR A 148 -8.59 -11.57 -29.55
CA THR A 148 -7.40 -12.24 -30.09
C THR A 148 -6.17 -11.81 -29.28
N MET A 149 -5.43 -12.76 -28.74
CA MET A 149 -4.18 -12.48 -28.05
C MET A 149 -3.02 -12.42 -29.04
N PRO A 150 -2.20 -11.35 -29.07
CA PRO A 150 -1.03 -11.31 -29.92
C PRO A 150 0.03 -12.32 -29.48
N THR A 151 0.58 -13.08 -30.43
CA THR A 151 1.76 -13.92 -30.17
C THR A 151 3.02 -13.05 -30.26
N LEU A 152 3.71 -12.92 -29.14
CA LEU A 152 4.94 -12.11 -29.06
C LEU A 152 6.15 -13.05 -29.00
N LYS A 153 7.18 -12.71 -29.78
CA LYS A 153 8.45 -13.45 -29.78
C LYS A 153 9.42 -12.77 -28.82
N ALA A 154 10.05 -13.55 -27.95
CA ALA A 154 11.07 -13.05 -27.04
C ALA A 154 12.20 -12.34 -27.82
N GLY A 155 12.61 -11.16 -27.36
CA GLY A 155 13.65 -10.34 -28.01
C GLY A 155 13.18 -9.54 -29.24
N SER A 156 11.90 -9.62 -29.63
CA SER A 156 11.36 -8.79 -30.72
C SER A 156 10.97 -7.39 -30.24
N VAL A 157 11.06 -6.41 -31.14
CA VAL A 157 10.48 -5.07 -30.91
C VAL A 157 8.98 -5.13 -31.15
N VAL A 158 8.20 -4.70 -30.16
CA VAL A 158 6.74 -4.71 -30.20
C VAL A 158 6.23 -3.28 -30.10
N ARG A 159 5.33 -2.91 -31.03
CA ARG A 159 4.62 -1.63 -30.98
C ARG A 159 3.39 -1.78 -30.09
N ILE A 160 3.31 -0.96 -29.04
CA ILE A 160 2.12 -0.80 -28.19
C ILE A 160 1.55 0.58 -28.48
N VAL A 161 0.25 0.64 -28.78
CA VAL A 161 -0.49 1.88 -28.99
C VAL A 161 -1.52 2.01 -27.89
N GLY A 162 -1.65 3.20 -27.35
CA GLY A 162 -2.60 3.52 -26.30
C GLY A 162 -2.84 5.01 -26.20
N HIS A 163 -3.80 5.38 -25.39
CA HIS A 163 -4.13 6.76 -25.08
C HIS A 163 -4.33 6.94 -23.58
N ILE A 164 -4.42 8.19 -23.16
CA ILE A 164 -4.69 8.55 -21.76
C ILE A 164 -6.10 9.11 -21.70
N ASP A 165 -6.98 8.44 -20.96
CA ASP A 165 -8.30 8.94 -20.65
C ASP A 165 -8.24 9.87 -19.43
N GLY A 166 -8.83 11.06 -19.54
CA GLY A 166 -9.12 11.95 -18.43
C GLY A 166 -10.53 11.69 -17.90
N GLN A 167 -10.64 11.53 -16.57
CA GLN A 167 -11.93 11.57 -15.86
C GLN A 167 -12.33 13.00 -15.54
#